data_100476e175f73eedc17ced01670b0e1d
#
_entry.id   100476e175f73eedc17ced01670b0e1d
#
_cell.length_a   1.000
_cell.length_b   1.000
_cell.length_c   1.000
_cell.angle_alpha   90.00
_cell.angle_beta   90.00
_cell.angle_gamma   90.00
#
_symmetry.space_group_name_H-M   'P 1'
#
loop_
_entity.id
_entity.type
_entity.pdbx_description
1 polymer ?
#
loop_
_entity_poly.entity_id
_entity_poly.type
_entity_poly.pdbx_seq_one_letter_code
_entity_poly.pdbx_strand_id
1 'polypeptide(L)'
;MYAKLSRLIATIMLLVSVSAQATPVIQQWQAPSGAQVYFVENHDLPMLDAAVAFPAGSGFDTADKSGLAGLTLGLLSQGAEGMNEDDISRRLADVGAQMGGNFDADRAGVSIRTLSSKAEREEALTVMARMLQRPLFPEAVLAREKTRLIAALKEAETRPESIAGKAFSKAVFGSHPYGFQGSGEIDTVEKLQRSDLDNFYTAHYGAKTAVVALMGDISRAEAEEIAQRLTGELPPGGASDQIAAVSKLSSASTLRIAHPATQSHILLGAPGVSRADADYFSLYVGNYILGGGGFVSRLMQEVREKRGLAYSVYSYFIPMQQPGAFQIGLQTRKDQADEAFKLVHKTLQDFVEKGVSEKELTAAKQNILNGFPLRIDSNKKILEYLAVIGFYHLPLTYLDDFQTKISKVTVADVNAAFKRKINPDVLATVIVGSPEEKAQLAKTAGDSK
;
A
#
# COMPACT_ATOMS: atom_id res chain seq x y z
N MET A 1 8.42 62.62 6.88
CA MET A 1 8.52 61.45 7.78
C MET A 1 7.78 60.25 7.23
N TYR A 2 6.56 60.40 6.70
CA TYR A 2 5.72 59.33 6.15
C TYR A 2 6.29 58.60 4.91
N ALA A 3 6.97 59.32 4.00
CA ALA A 3 7.54 58.73 2.79
C ALA A 3 8.76 57.82 3.06
N LYS A 4 9.48 58.00 4.18
CA LYS A 4 10.54 57.05 4.58
C LYS A 4 10.02 55.83 5.27
N LEU A 5 8.88 55.93 6.00
CA LEU A 5 8.23 54.81 6.66
C LEU A 5 7.55 53.88 5.65
N SER A 6 6.92 54.41 4.60
CA SER A 6 6.31 53.62 3.53
C SER A 6 7.33 52.86 2.71
N ARG A 7 8.53 53.43 2.47
CA ARG A 7 9.63 52.72 1.80
C ARG A 7 10.23 51.59 2.67
N LEU A 8 10.29 51.80 3.99
CA LEU A 8 10.80 50.79 4.91
C LEU A 8 9.79 49.59 4.99
N ILE A 9 8.49 49.86 5.04
CA ILE A 9 7.44 48.82 5.04
C ILE A 9 7.42 48.06 3.70
N ALA A 10 7.59 48.74 2.57
CA ALA A 10 7.67 48.09 1.26
C ALA A 10 8.94 47.21 1.13
N THR A 11 10.06 47.62 1.73
CA THR A 11 11.29 46.80 1.72
C THR A 11 11.20 45.60 2.66
N ILE A 12 10.48 45.69 3.76
CA ILE A 12 10.21 44.57 4.68
C ILE A 12 9.21 43.57 4.06
N MET A 13 8.24 44.03 3.29
CA MET A 13 7.32 43.16 2.56
C MET A 13 8.00 42.39 1.40
N LEU A 14 9.09 42.89 0.84
CA LEU A 14 9.86 42.18 -0.20
C LEU A 14 10.80 41.12 0.37
N LEU A 15 11.02 41.06 1.68
CA LEU A 15 11.87 40.08 2.37
C LEU A 15 11.12 38.91 2.96
N VAL A 16 9.78 38.87 2.82
CA VAL A 16 9.03 37.64 3.01
C VAL A 16 9.19 36.82 1.74
N SER A 17 10.38 36.26 1.56
CA SER A 17 10.62 35.16 0.63
C SER A 17 9.67 34.06 1.05
N VAL A 18 8.58 33.87 0.30
CA VAL A 18 7.84 32.62 0.32
C VAL A 18 8.89 31.57 0.00
N SER A 19 9.35 30.87 1.04
CA SER A 19 10.11 29.63 0.85
C SER A 19 9.14 28.70 0.13
N ALA A 20 9.12 28.75 -1.19
CA ALA A 20 8.56 27.67 -1.97
C ALA A 20 9.31 26.43 -1.48
N GLN A 21 8.63 25.53 -0.75
CA GLN A 21 9.22 24.25 -0.40
C GLN A 21 9.55 23.59 -1.73
N ALA A 22 10.82 23.64 -2.09
CA ALA A 22 11.32 22.93 -3.25
C ALA A 22 11.10 21.44 -2.99
N THR A 23 10.59 20.76 -3.98
CA THR A 23 10.46 19.30 -3.91
C THR A 23 11.85 18.72 -3.62
N PRO A 24 11.96 17.71 -2.74
CA PRO A 24 13.24 17.14 -2.36
C PRO A 24 14.01 16.61 -3.57
N VAL A 25 15.29 16.94 -3.70
CA VAL A 25 16.14 16.45 -4.78
C VAL A 25 16.52 15.00 -4.51
N ILE A 26 16.02 14.09 -5.33
CA ILE A 26 16.30 12.66 -5.20
C ILE A 26 17.62 12.34 -5.91
N GLN A 27 18.59 11.84 -5.15
CA GLN A 27 19.83 11.28 -5.66
C GLN A 27 19.65 9.77 -5.85
N GLN A 28 20.16 9.22 -6.98
CA GLN A 28 20.09 7.78 -7.29
C GLN A 28 21.46 7.25 -7.67
N TRP A 29 21.75 6.02 -7.24
CA TRP A 29 22.92 5.25 -7.71
C TRP A 29 22.75 3.77 -7.43
N GLN A 30 23.67 2.95 -7.96
CA GLN A 30 23.79 1.55 -7.63
C GLN A 30 24.93 1.34 -6.62
N ALA A 31 24.63 0.68 -5.50
CA ALA A 31 25.64 0.28 -4.52
C ALA A 31 26.56 -0.84 -5.09
N PRO A 32 27.78 -1.02 -4.55
CA PRO A 32 28.65 -2.14 -4.97
C PRO A 32 28.01 -3.53 -4.80
N SER A 33 27.09 -3.70 -3.86
CA SER A 33 26.27 -4.91 -3.70
C SER A 33 25.30 -5.20 -4.87
N GLY A 34 25.06 -4.20 -5.73
CA GLY A 34 24.07 -4.22 -6.81
C GLY A 34 22.72 -3.59 -6.46
N ALA A 35 22.48 -3.23 -5.20
CA ALA A 35 21.24 -2.59 -4.76
C ALA A 35 21.04 -1.21 -5.39
N GLN A 36 19.80 -0.86 -5.72
CA GLN A 36 19.44 0.48 -6.16
C GLN A 36 19.22 1.38 -4.96
N VAL A 37 19.86 2.55 -4.92
CA VAL A 37 19.79 3.47 -3.79
C VAL A 37 19.12 4.77 -4.21
N TYR A 38 18.18 5.23 -3.39
CA TYR A 38 17.47 6.49 -3.54
C TYR A 38 17.63 7.30 -2.25
N PHE A 39 18.17 8.51 -2.37
CA PHE A 39 18.54 9.32 -1.22
C PHE A 39 18.06 10.76 -1.35
N VAL A 40 17.56 11.30 -0.25
CA VAL A 40 17.30 12.73 -0.06
C VAL A 40 18.06 13.22 1.17
N GLU A 41 19.00 14.11 0.97
CA GLU A 41 19.73 14.79 2.03
C GLU A 41 18.86 15.90 2.64
N ASN A 42 18.71 15.88 3.97
CA ASN A 42 17.93 16.86 4.70
C ASN A 42 18.47 17.03 6.13
N HIS A 43 18.95 18.24 6.43
CA HIS A 43 19.54 18.60 7.72
C HIS A 43 18.60 19.37 8.66
N ASP A 44 17.29 19.43 8.35
CA ASP A 44 16.31 20.14 9.19
C ASP A 44 16.14 19.49 10.57
N LEU A 45 16.29 18.17 10.64
CA LEU A 45 16.21 17.39 11.87
C LEU A 45 17.42 16.45 11.97
N PRO A 46 18.03 16.28 13.16
CA PRO A 46 19.17 15.38 13.36
C PRO A 46 18.70 13.89 13.38
N MET A 47 18.12 13.43 12.27
CA MET A 47 17.52 12.12 12.14
C MET A 47 17.86 11.47 10.81
N LEU A 48 17.93 10.14 10.82
CA LEU A 48 18.03 9.30 9.65
C LEU A 48 16.80 8.36 9.60
N ASP A 49 16.13 8.35 8.46
CA ASP A 49 15.18 7.32 8.07
C ASP A 49 15.81 6.46 6.96
N ALA A 50 15.85 5.15 7.16
CA ALA A 50 16.36 4.19 6.18
C ALA A 50 15.35 3.06 5.95
N ALA A 51 15.20 2.61 4.72
CA ALA A 51 14.37 1.47 4.37
C ALA A 51 15.07 0.61 3.31
N VAL A 52 14.89 -0.70 3.42
CA VAL A 52 15.29 -1.65 2.37
C VAL A 52 14.07 -2.45 1.98
N ALA A 53 13.69 -2.40 0.71
CA ALA A 53 12.55 -3.10 0.14
C ALA A 53 13.02 -4.16 -0.86
N PHE A 54 12.28 -5.27 -0.91
CA PHE A 54 12.56 -6.43 -1.74
C PHE A 54 11.31 -6.87 -2.49
N PRO A 55 11.43 -7.51 -3.68
CA PRO A 55 10.34 -8.23 -4.33
C PRO A 55 10.08 -9.55 -3.58
N ALA A 56 9.45 -9.42 -2.42
CA ALA A 56 9.20 -10.49 -1.45
C ALA A 56 7.80 -10.37 -0.82
N GLY A 57 6.84 -9.80 -1.56
CA GLY A 57 5.45 -9.68 -1.15
C GLY A 57 4.67 -10.99 -1.27
N SER A 58 3.40 -10.98 -0.82
CA SER A 58 2.53 -12.17 -0.89
C SER A 58 2.19 -12.63 -2.31
N GLY A 59 2.45 -11.81 -3.32
CA GLY A 59 2.35 -12.18 -4.74
C GLY A 59 3.36 -13.23 -5.20
N PHE A 60 4.35 -13.54 -4.39
CA PHE A 60 5.34 -14.60 -4.61
C PHE A 60 5.02 -15.89 -3.82
N ASP A 61 3.96 -15.89 -3.02
CA ASP A 61 3.47 -17.11 -2.39
C ASP A 61 2.82 -18.04 -3.42
N THR A 62 2.95 -19.35 -3.19
CA THR A 62 2.17 -20.36 -3.89
C THR A 62 0.90 -20.68 -3.11
N ALA A 63 -0.09 -21.28 -3.78
CA ALA A 63 -1.39 -21.57 -3.15
C ALA A 63 -1.28 -22.47 -1.92
N ASP A 64 -0.33 -23.40 -1.93
CA ASP A 64 -0.05 -24.32 -0.82
C ASP A 64 0.84 -23.72 0.29
N LYS A 65 1.47 -22.58 0.03
CA LYS A 65 2.34 -21.86 0.97
C LYS A 65 1.92 -20.39 1.18
N SER A 66 0.64 -20.09 0.99
CA SER A 66 0.11 -18.75 1.28
C SER A 66 0.41 -18.36 2.74
N GLY A 67 0.93 -17.14 2.93
CA GLY A 67 1.40 -16.61 4.21
C GLY A 67 2.91 -16.76 4.45
N LEU A 68 3.63 -17.45 3.55
CA LEU A 68 5.08 -17.64 3.67
C LEU A 68 5.83 -16.31 3.63
N ALA A 69 5.52 -15.45 2.67
CA ALA A 69 6.15 -14.14 2.54
C ALA A 69 5.97 -13.26 3.79
N GLY A 70 4.74 -13.19 4.30
CA GLY A 70 4.42 -12.42 5.51
C GLY A 70 5.11 -12.96 6.76
N LEU A 71 5.13 -14.28 6.92
CA LEU A 71 5.79 -14.93 8.06
C LEU A 71 7.31 -14.76 7.98
N THR A 72 7.91 -14.86 6.79
CA THR A 72 9.34 -14.63 6.58
C THR A 72 9.74 -13.21 6.98
N LEU A 73 9.00 -12.19 6.51
CA LEU A 73 9.25 -10.79 6.90
C LEU A 73 9.12 -10.62 8.42
N GLY A 74 8.06 -11.16 9.03
CA GLY A 74 7.81 -11.05 10.46
C GLY A 74 8.93 -11.64 11.32
N LEU A 75 9.55 -12.73 10.86
CA LEU A 75 10.60 -13.42 11.61
C LEU A 75 12.01 -12.81 11.40
N LEU A 76 12.23 -11.89 10.48
CA LEU A 76 13.52 -11.20 10.35
C LEU A 76 13.95 -10.51 11.65
N SER A 77 12.99 -9.96 12.40
CA SER A 77 13.23 -9.27 13.66
C SER A 77 13.21 -10.18 14.90
N GLN A 78 13.03 -11.48 14.71
CA GLN A 78 12.84 -12.43 15.81
C GLN A 78 14.09 -13.26 16.14
N GLY A 79 15.22 -12.94 15.50
CA GLY A 79 16.51 -13.54 15.74
C GLY A 79 17.45 -13.40 14.54
N ALA A 80 18.66 -12.92 14.81
CA ALA A 80 19.74 -12.79 13.84
C ALA A 80 21.04 -13.29 14.44
N GLU A 81 22.06 -13.51 13.59
CA GLU A 81 23.36 -13.99 14.07
C GLU A 81 23.90 -13.11 15.21
N GLY A 82 24.11 -13.70 16.37
CA GLY A 82 24.60 -13.05 17.58
C GLY A 82 23.55 -12.21 18.35
N MET A 83 22.28 -12.26 17.96
CA MET A 83 21.20 -11.53 18.65
C MET A 83 19.90 -12.35 18.64
N ASN A 84 19.28 -12.52 19.80
CA ASN A 84 17.91 -13.00 19.91
C ASN A 84 16.91 -11.83 19.82
N GLU A 85 15.62 -12.11 19.89
CA GLU A 85 14.52 -11.14 19.85
C GLU A 85 14.65 -10.05 20.90
N ASP A 86 14.98 -10.43 22.16
CA ASP A 86 15.13 -9.50 23.26
C ASP A 86 16.36 -8.59 23.08
N ASP A 87 17.45 -9.14 22.55
CA ASP A 87 18.66 -8.36 22.23
C ASP A 87 18.37 -7.31 21.15
N ILE A 88 17.66 -7.68 20.08
CA ILE A 88 17.27 -6.78 19.02
C ILE A 88 16.41 -5.64 19.58
N SER A 89 15.37 -5.99 20.34
CA SER A 89 14.44 -5.01 20.94
C SER A 89 15.14 -4.07 21.89
N ARG A 90 15.98 -4.60 22.79
CA ARG A 90 16.73 -3.81 23.79
C ARG A 90 17.71 -2.86 23.11
N ARG A 91 18.55 -3.35 22.18
CA ARG A 91 19.57 -2.55 21.50
C ARG A 91 18.97 -1.39 20.71
N LEU A 92 17.82 -1.59 20.06
CA LEU A 92 17.10 -0.52 19.39
C LEU A 92 16.48 0.48 20.37
N ALA A 93 15.92 -0.01 21.49
CA ALA A 93 15.34 0.85 22.52
C ALA A 93 16.42 1.71 23.21
N ASP A 94 17.59 1.16 23.48
CA ASP A 94 18.72 1.85 24.15
C ASP A 94 19.18 3.08 23.35
N VAL A 95 19.03 3.08 22.02
CA VAL A 95 19.38 4.20 21.15
C VAL A 95 18.15 4.96 20.62
N GLY A 96 16.96 4.68 21.13
CA GLY A 96 15.71 5.33 20.72
C GLY A 96 15.33 5.08 19.26
N ALA A 97 15.88 4.05 18.64
CA ALA A 97 15.58 3.71 17.25
C ALA A 97 14.18 3.07 17.13
N GLN A 98 13.47 3.42 16.06
CA GLN A 98 12.14 2.89 15.77
C GLN A 98 12.19 2.06 14.51
N MET A 99 11.88 0.78 14.62
CA MET A 99 11.78 -0.13 13.50
C MET A 99 10.35 -0.17 12.96
N GLY A 100 10.24 -0.32 11.66
CA GLY A 100 8.99 -0.48 10.92
C GLY A 100 9.21 -1.26 9.63
N GLY A 101 8.26 -1.15 8.73
CA GLY A 101 8.38 -1.79 7.42
C GLY A 101 7.10 -1.64 6.62
N ASN A 102 7.11 -2.22 5.45
CA ASN A 102 5.94 -2.35 4.59
C ASN A 102 5.83 -3.80 4.10
N PHE A 103 4.60 -4.22 3.90
CA PHE A 103 4.26 -5.50 3.31
C PHE A 103 3.01 -5.34 2.45
N ASP A 104 3.11 -5.74 1.19
CA ASP A 104 1.99 -5.82 0.26
C ASP A 104 2.16 -7.03 -0.67
N ALA A 105 1.37 -7.12 -1.72
CA ALA A 105 1.47 -8.25 -2.63
C ALA A 105 2.76 -8.24 -3.46
N ASP A 106 3.35 -7.07 -3.74
CA ASP A 106 4.55 -6.97 -4.57
C ASP A 106 5.84 -7.04 -3.75
N ARG A 107 5.83 -6.49 -2.52
CA ARG A 107 7.06 -6.22 -1.79
C ARG A 107 6.95 -6.44 -0.29
N ALA A 108 8.10 -6.75 0.28
CA ALA A 108 8.36 -6.72 1.71
C ALA A 108 9.54 -5.79 1.98
N GLY A 109 9.51 -5.05 3.08
CA GLY A 109 10.60 -4.14 3.43
C GLY A 109 10.70 -3.91 4.92
N VAL A 110 11.91 -3.61 5.36
CA VAL A 110 12.23 -3.19 6.73
C VAL A 110 12.67 -1.74 6.70
N SER A 111 12.23 -0.95 7.65
CA SER A 111 12.64 0.43 7.82
C SER A 111 13.08 0.71 9.24
N ILE A 112 13.95 1.71 9.40
CA ILE A 112 14.39 2.18 10.71
C ILE A 112 14.45 3.70 10.71
N ARG A 113 14.06 4.30 11.81
CA ARG A 113 14.28 5.70 12.16
C ARG A 113 15.21 5.77 13.35
N THR A 114 16.26 6.58 13.27
CA THR A 114 17.22 6.80 14.34
C THR A 114 17.72 8.24 14.34
N LEU A 115 18.44 8.65 15.40
CA LEU A 115 19.17 9.90 15.39
C LEU A 115 20.34 9.81 14.39
N SER A 116 20.74 10.95 13.82
CA SER A 116 21.91 11.04 12.91
C SER A 116 23.24 11.01 13.65
N SER A 117 23.24 11.23 14.96
CA SER A 117 24.44 11.12 15.80
C SER A 117 25.10 9.74 15.67
N LYS A 118 26.43 9.72 15.58
CA LYS A 118 27.20 8.54 15.17
C LYS A 118 26.91 7.29 16.02
N ALA A 119 26.82 7.43 17.36
CA ALA A 119 26.69 6.29 18.24
C ALA A 119 25.31 5.58 18.03
N GLU A 120 24.22 6.34 18.03
CA GLU A 120 22.87 5.84 17.88
C GLU A 120 22.65 5.28 16.45
N ARG A 121 23.12 5.99 15.44
CA ARG A 121 23.05 5.58 14.05
C ARG A 121 23.78 4.28 13.79
N GLU A 122 25.03 4.17 14.26
CA GLU A 122 25.85 2.96 14.07
C GLU A 122 25.23 1.73 14.73
N GLU A 123 24.69 1.88 15.94
CA GLU A 123 24.03 0.78 16.66
C GLU A 123 22.74 0.36 15.94
N ALA A 124 21.87 1.30 15.61
CA ALA A 124 20.61 1.03 14.90
C ALA A 124 20.83 0.34 13.55
N LEU A 125 21.80 0.83 12.75
CA LEU A 125 22.14 0.23 11.46
C LEU A 125 22.84 -1.12 11.59
N THR A 126 23.59 -1.38 12.66
CA THR A 126 24.16 -2.71 12.93
C THR A 126 23.06 -3.74 13.17
N VAL A 127 22.10 -3.39 14.01
CA VAL A 127 20.96 -4.28 14.28
C VAL A 127 20.18 -4.55 12.98
N MET A 128 19.81 -3.49 12.22
CA MET A 128 19.09 -3.65 10.97
C MET A 128 19.85 -4.49 9.95
N ALA A 129 21.15 -4.26 9.78
CA ALA A 129 21.99 -5.01 8.85
C ALA A 129 22.05 -6.50 9.22
N ARG A 130 22.21 -6.83 10.49
CA ARG A 130 22.22 -8.23 10.96
C ARG A 130 20.90 -8.93 10.73
N MET A 131 19.79 -8.27 11.01
CA MET A 131 18.44 -8.79 10.75
C MET A 131 18.22 -9.07 9.26
N LEU A 132 18.65 -8.15 8.39
CA LEU A 132 18.47 -8.28 6.96
C LEU A 132 19.38 -9.34 6.34
N GLN A 133 20.63 -9.46 6.79
CA GLN A 133 21.67 -10.24 6.12
C GLN A 133 21.92 -11.62 6.76
N ARG A 134 21.60 -11.78 8.04
CA ARG A 134 21.89 -13.00 8.83
C ARG A 134 20.69 -13.41 9.72
N PRO A 135 19.46 -13.47 9.16
CA PRO A 135 18.32 -13.98 9.94
C PRO A 135 18.51 -15.46 10.26
N LEU A 136 18.01 -15.90 11.42
CA LEU A 136 18.17 -17.29 11.89
C LEU A 136 16.91 -18.12 11.77
N PHE A 137 15.72 -17.52 11.76
CA PHE A 137 14.42 -18.18 11.78
C PHE A 137 14.35 -19.33 12.82
N PRO A 138 14.52 -19.06 14.14
CA PRO A 138 14.62 -20.14 15.15
C PRO A 138 13.33 -20.96 15.19
N GLU A 139 13.45 -22.30 15.21
CA GLU A 139 12.30 -23.23 15.19
C GLU A 139 11.27 -22.94 16.30
N ALA A 140 11.73 -22.66 17.53
CA ALA A 140 10.84 -22.37 18.64
C ALA A 140 10.06 -21.06 18.45
N VAL A 141 10.70 -20.05 17.83
CA VAL A 141 10.05 -18.78 17.46
C VAL A 141 9.05 -18.99 16.33
N LEU A 142 9.44 -19.73 15.30
CA LEU A 142 8.53 -20.10 14.21
C LEU A 142 7.27 -20.80 14.72
N ALA A 143 7.43 -21.81 15.61
CA ALA A 143 6.30 -22.51 16.20
C ALA A 143 5.37 -21.59 17.00
N ARG A 144 5.95 -20.68 17.80
CA ARG A 144 5.20 -19.66 18.55
C ARG A 144 4.42 -18.71 17.64
N GLU A 145 5.08 -18.15 16.61
CA GLU A 145 4.45 -17.20 15.69
C GLU A 145 3.38 -17.87 14.82
N LYS A 146 3.59 -19.12 14.38
CA LYS A 146 2.54 -19.90 13.72
C LYS A 146 1.30 -20.06 14.62
N THR A 147 1.48 -20.44 15.88
CA THR A 147 0.38 -20.58 16.86
C THR A 147 -0.38 -19.26 17.01
N ARG A 148 0.36 -18.15 17.15
CA ARG A 148 -0.22 -16.80 17.26
C ARG A 148 -0.99 -16.39 16.00
N LEU A 149 -0.40 -16.63 14.82
CA LEU A 149 -1.01 -16.32 13.54
C LEU A 149 -2.28 -17.14 13.29
N ILE A 150 -2.26 -18.44 13.58
CA ILE A 150 -3.44 -19.32 13.47
C ILE A 150 -4.56 -18.85 14.39
N ALA A 151 -4.25 -18.42 15.63
CA ALA A 151 -5.26 -17.86 16.52
C ALA A 151 -5.87 -16.57 15.95
N ALA A 152 -5.06 -15.68 15.38
CA ALA A 152 -5.53 -14.46 14.72
C ALA A 152 -6.38 -14.76 13.46
N LEU A 153 -6.01 -15.77 12.67
CA LEU A 153 -6.79 -16.21 11.51
C LEU A 153 -8.15 -16.76 11.93
N LYS A 154 -8.22 -17.60 12.98
CA LYS A 154 -9.47 -18.10 13.55
C LYS A 154 -10.39 -16.97 14.03
N GLU A 155 -9.82 -15.95 14.68
CA GLU A 155 -10.58 -14.76 15.06
C GLU A 155 -11.07 -13.99 13.82
N ALA A 156 -10.22 -13.80 12.80
CA ALA A 156 -10.56 -13.11 11.57
C ALA A 156 -11.75 -13.79 10.83
N GLU A 157 -11.88 -15.12 10.91
CA GLU A 157 -13.00 -15.87 10.33
C GLU A 157 -14.35 -15.60 11.02
N THR A 158 -14.37 -14.94 12.18
CA THR A 158 -15.60 -14.52 12.86
C THR A 158 -15.99 -13.07 12.54
N ARG A 159 -15.13 -12.30 11.89
CA ARG A 159 -15.36 -10.88 11.59
C ARG A 159 -15.88 -10.68 10.16
N PRO A 160 -17.06 -10.07 9.99
CA PRO A 160 -17.69 -9.96 8.67
C PRO A 160 -16.86 -9.14 7.68
N GLU A 161 -16.11 -8.14 8.12
CA GLU A 161 -15.19 -7.37 7.26
C GLU A 161 -14.02 -8.22 6.74
N SER A 162 -13.46 -9.10 7.59
CA SER A 162 -12.37 -10.01 7.20
C SER A 162 -12.86 -11.06 6.22
N ILE A 163 -14.04 -11.65 6.49
CA ILE A 163 -14.71 -12.60 5.60
C ILE A 163 -14.98 -11.95 4.23
N ALA A 164 -15.50 -10.70 4.23
CA ALA A 164 -15.78 -9.96 3.01
C ALA A 164 -14.50 -9.68 2.21
N GLY A 165 -13.43 -9.21 2.86
CA GLY A 165 -12.16 -8.92 2.21
C GLY A 165 -11.52 -10.16 1.57
N LYS A 166 -11.47 -11.27 2.30
CA LYS A 166 -10.96 -12.55 1.81
C LYS A 166 -11.76 -13.07 0.61
N ALA A 167 -13.08 -13.09 0.74
CA ALA A 167 -13.96 -13.53 -0.33
C ALA A 167 -13.88 -12.62 -1.57
N PHE A 168 -13.73 -11.30 -1.37
CA PHE A 168 -13.59 -10.34 -2.45
C PHE A 168 -12.26 -10.51 -3.20
N SER A 169 -11.13 -10.62 -2.49
CA SER A 169 -9.84 -10.86 -3.14
C SER A 169 -9.88 -12.13 -4.00
N LYS A 170 -10.45 -13.21 -3.48
CA LYS A 170 -10.64 -14.46 -4.23
C LYS A 170 -11.57 -14.29 -5.43
N ALA A 171 -12.66 -13.53 -5.30
CA ALA A 171 -13.62 -13.30 -6.38
C ALA A 171 -13.01 -12.43 -7.50
N VAL A 172 -12.15 -11.46 -7.17
CA VAL A 172 -11.49 -10.56 -8.13
C VAL A 172 -10.32 -11.25 -8.85
N PHE A 173 -9.50 -12.00 -8.12
CA PHE A 173 -8.23 -12.51 -8.64
C PHE A 173 -8.19 -14.02 -8.89
N GLY A 174 -9.19 -14.76 -8.40
CA GLY A 174 -9.28 -16.23 -8.57
C GLY A 174 -8.09 -16.96 -7.95
N SER A 175 -7.35 -17.70 -8.77
CA SER A 175 -6.13 -18.43 -8.37
C SER A 175 -4.85 -17.59 -8.52
N HIS A 176 -4.94 -16.35 -9.00
CA HIS A 176 -3.78 -15.46 -9.08
C HIS A 176 -3.28 -15.11 -7.65
N PRO A 177 -1.96 -15.01 -7.41
CA PRO A 177 -1.41 -14.74 -6.07
C PRO A 177 -1.94 -13.48 -5.38
N TYR A 178 -2.38 -12.47 -6.13
CA TYR A 178 -3.05 -11.30 -5.53
C TYR A 178 -4.39 -11.61 -4.84
N GLY A 179 -4.95 -12.80 -5.10
CA GLY A 179 -6.14 -13.32 -4.40
C GLY A 179 -5.82 -14.00 -3.08
N PHE A 180 -4.55 -14.29 -2.80
CA PHE A 180 -4.13 -14.91 -1.54
C PHE A 180 -4.11 -13.88 -0.41
N GLN A 181 -4.34 -14.37 0.79
CA GLN A 181 -4.17 -13.52 1.97
C GLN A 181 -2.69 -13.44 2.35
N GLY A 182 -2.14 -12.25 2.53
CA GLY A 182 -0.74 -12.09 2.94
C GLY A 182 -0.42 -12.71 4.30
N SER A 183 -1.44 -12.93 5.15
CA SER A 183 -1.34 -13.69 6.41
C SER A 183 -1.51 -15.21 6.22
N GLY A 184 -1.80 -15.67 5.02
CA GLY A 184 -2.05 -17.08 4.73
C GLY A 184 -3.42 -17.58 5.16
N GLU A 185 -3.54 -18.88 5.14
CA GLU A 185 -4.69 -19.67 5.60
C GLU A 185 -4.25 -20.57 6.75
N ILE A 186 -5.17 -21.01 7.60
CA ILE A 186 -4.85 -21.90 8.74
C ILE A 186 -4.08 -23.13 8.25
N ASP A 187 -4.60 -23.82 7.22
CA ASP A 187 -4.03 -25.05 6.70
C ASP A 187 -2.67 -24.85 6.02
N THR A 188 -2.40 -23.70 5.40
CA THR A 188 -1.12 -23.40 4.78
C THR A 188 -0.07 -23.04 5.83
N VAL A 189 -0.44 -22.16 6.78
CA VAL A 189 0.45 -21.74 7.88
C VAL A 189 0.86 -22.92 8.75
N GLU A 190 -0.05 -23.86 9.05
CA GLU A 190 0.27 -25.07 9.83
C GLU A 190 1.39 -25.92 9.20
N LYS A 191 1.47 -25.94 7.88
CA LYS A 191 2.44 -26.77 7.12
C LYS A 191 3.78 -26.09 6.90
N LEU A 192 3.87 -24.75 7.02
CA LEU A 192 5.12 -24.04 6.81
C LEU A 192 6.23 -24.54 7.73
N GLN A 193 7.40 -24.73 7.18
CA GLN A 193 8.61 -25.18 7.86
C GLN A 193 9.69 -24.12 7.76
N ARG A 194 10.67 -24.18 8.65
CA ARG A 194 11.83 -23.29 8.62
C ARG A 194 12.53 -23.28 7.25
N SER A 195 12.69 -24.45 6.65
CA SER A 195 13.29 -24.58 5.31
C SER A 195 12.54 -23.81 4.23
N ASP A 196 11.22 -23.61 4.37
CA ASP A 196 10.45 -22.78 3.43
C ASP A 196 10.85 -21.32 3.56
N LEU A 197 11.02 -20.83 4.81
CA LEU A 197 11.44 -19.45 5.09
C LEU A 197 12.88 -19.21 4.60
N ASP A 198 13.80 -20.15 4.87
CA ASP A 198 15.20 -20.08 4.41
C ASP A 198 15.28 -20.01 2.87
N ASN A 199 14.48 -20.83 2.17
CA ASN A 199 14.40 -20.84 0.72
C ASN A 199 13.80 -19.56 0.17
N PHE A 200 12.69 -19.09 0.76
CA PHE A 200 12.03 -17.85 0.35
C PHE A 200 12.95 -16.64 0.57
N TYR A 201 13.61 -16.56 1.71
CA TYR A 201 14.59 -15.52 2.00
C TYR A 201 15.71 -15.51 0.96
N THR A 202 16.32 -16.66 0.70
CA THR A 202 17.44 -16.78 -0.26
C THR A 202 17.01 -16.37 -1.68
N ALA A 203 15.77 -16.69 -2.07
CA ALA A 203 15.24 -16.39 -3.40
C ALA A 203 14.89 -14.90 -3.56
N HIS A 204 14.28 -14.29 -2.55
CA HIS A 204 13.62 -12.99 -2.69
C HIS A 204 14.33 -11.82 -1.98
N TYR A 205 15.16 -12.05 -0.96
CA TYR A 205 15.89 -11.00 -0.23
C TYR A 205 17.30 -10.78 -0.80
N GLY A 206 17.37 -10.62 -2.13
CA GLY A 206 18.63 -10.49 -2.85
C GLY A 206 19.16 -9.07 -2.96
N ALA A 207 20.50 -8.91 -2.89
CA ALA A 207 21.16 -7.61 -3.02
C ALA A 207 20.84 -6.91 -4.34
N LYS A 208 20.83 -7.64 -5.47
CA LYS A 208 20.61 -7.07 -6.81
C LYS A 208 19.17 -6.58 -7.05
N THR A 209 18.23 -7.09 -6.28
CA THR A 209 16.81 -6.71 -6.38
C THR A 209 16.39 -5.77 -5.25
N ALA A 210 17.29 -5.50 -4.29
CA ALA A 210 17.03 -4.60 -3.17
C ALA A 210 16.94 -3.14 -3.62
N VAL A 211 15.98 -2.43 -3.04
CA VAL A 211 15.85 -0.99 -3.14
C VAL A 211 16.11 -0.39 -1.77
N VAL A 212 17.16 0.41 -1.66
CA VAL A 212 17.52 1.16 -0.46
C VAL A 212 16.98 2.58 -0.60
N ALA A 213 16.15 3.01 0.32
CA ALA A 213 15.69 4.38 0.44
C ALA A 213 16.30 5.01 1.70
N LEU A 214 16.89 6.19 1.57
CA LEU A 214 17.52 6.92 2.67
C LEU A 214 16.99 8.37 2.66
N MET A 215 16.71 8.90 3.83
CA MET A 215 16.25 10.29 4.01
C MET A 215 16.77 10.82 5.34
N GLY A 216 17.44 11.97 5.35
CA GLY A 216 17.80 12.65 6.59
C GLY A 216 19.16 13.30 6.64
N ASP A 217 19.63 13.52 7.87
CA ASP A 217 20.82 14.30 8.21
C ASP A 217 22.09 13.45 8.09
N ILE A 218 22.41 13.08 6.87
CA ILE A 218 23.65 12.42 6.47
C ILE A 218 24.12 12.96 5.12
N SER A 219 25.41 12.93 4.89
CA SER A 219 26.01 13.26 3.60
C SER A 219 25.83 12.13 2.57
N ARG A 220 26.02 12.45 1.29
CA ARG A 220 26.04 11.45 0.21
C ARG A 220 27.06 10.33 0.45
N ALA A 221 28.25 10.64 0.94
CA ALA A 221 29.28 9.64 1.23
C ALA A 221 28.83 8.68 2.34
N GLU A 222 28.24 9.19 3.42
CA GLU A 222 27.66 8.34 4.47
C GLU A 222 26.50 7.49 3.96
N ALA A 223 25.67 8.04 3.07
CA ALA A 223 24.58 7.27 2.45
C ALA A 223 25.09 6.10 1.60
N GLU A 224 26.23 6.25 0.91
CA GLU A 224 26.89 5.16 0.17
C GLU A 224 27.40 4.07 1.11
N GLU A 225 28.04 4.44 2.23
CA GLU A 225 28.52 3.50 3.26
C GLU A 225 27.34 2.75 3.90
N ILE A 226 26.26 3.46 4.24
CA ILE A 226 25.06 2.87 4.84
C ILE A 226 24.40 1.88 3.86
N ALA A 227 24.23 2.25 2.60
CA ALA A 227 23.65 1.35 1.60
C ALA A 227 24.46 0.08 1.44
N GLN A 228 25.79 0.18 1.36
CA GLN A 228 26.69 -0.98 1.29
C GLN A 228 26.62 -1.83 2.56
N ARG A 229 26.57 -1.20 3.73
CA ARG A 229 26.45 -1.90 5.02
C ARG A 229 25.14 -2.70 5.13
N LEU A 230 24.02 -2.14 4.66
CA LEU A 230 22.70 -2.80 4.73
C LEU A 230 22.54 -3.95 3.71
N THR A 231 23.34 -3.95 2.62
CA THR A 231 23.10 -4.85 1.49
C THR A 231 24.30 -5.71 1.08
N GLY A 232 25.48 -5.43 1.63
CA GLY A 232 26.74 -6.05 1.17
C GLY A 232 26.86 -7.55 1.42
N GLU A 233 26.17 -8.08 2.43
CA GLU A 233 26.17 -9.51 2.77
C GLU A 233 24.81 -10.19 2.51
N LEU A 234 23.89 -9.52 1.82
CA LEU A 234 22.65 -10.15 1.36
C LEU A 234 22.96 -11.26 0.34
N PRO A 235 22.10 -12.27 0.22
CA PRO A 235 22.19 -13.20 -0.91
C PRO A 235 22.31 -12.41 -2.22
N PRO A 236 23.04 -12.91 -3.24
CA PRO A 236 23.21 -12.20 -4.50
C PRO A 236 21.87 -11.94 -5.21
N GLY A 237 20.85 -12.76 -4.90
CA GLY A 237 19.54 -12.72 -5.55
C GLY A 237 19.57 -13.23 -6.97
N GLY A 238 18.51 -13.88 -7.40
CA GLY A 238 18.27 -14.21 -8.81
C GLY A 238 17.58 -13.05 -9.55
N ALA A 239 17.23 -13.29 -10.82
CA ALA A 239 16.19 -12.50 -11.44
C ALA A 239 14.91 -12.69 -10.62
N SER A 240 14.30 -11.59 -10.19
CA SER A 240 13.02 -11.66 -9.49
C SER A 240 12.02 -12.39 -10.39
N ASP A 241 11.41 -13.45 -9.88
CA ASP A 241 10.28 -14.07 -10.55
C ASP A 241 9.24 -12.99 -10.81
N GLN A 242 8.76 -12.90 -12.03
CA GLN A 242 7.75 -11.89 -12.36
C GLN A 242 6.38 -12.39 -11.90
N ILE A 243 5.65 -11.55 -11.19
CA ILE A 243 4.27 -11.84 -10.85
C ILE A 243 3.47 -11.97 -12.16
N ALA A 244 2.73 -13.06 -12.31
CA ALA A 244 1.95 -13.35 -13.51
C ALA A 244 0.98 -12.21 -13.84
N ALA A 245 0.57 -12.11 -15.11
CA ALA A 245 -0.40 -11.10 -15.52
C ALA A 245 -1.80 -11.38 -14.92
N VAL A 246 -2.42 -10.34 -14.37
CA VAL A 246 -3.78 -10.40 -13.86
C VAL A 246 -4.79 -10.41 -15.02
N SER A 247 -5.67 -11.39 -15.04
CA SER A 247 -6.75 -11.48 -16.03
C SER A 247 -7.93 -10.57 -15.65
N LYS A 248 -8.58 -9.99 -16.66
CA LYS A 248 -9.86 -9.30 -16.43
C LYS A 248 -10.96 -10.29 -16.09
N LEU A 249 -11.96 -9.84 -15.33
CA LEU A 249 -13.18 -10.65 -15.13
C LEU A 249 -13.91 -10.84 -16.48
N SER A 250 -14.43 -12.05 -16.70
CA SER A 250 -15.21 -12.39 -17.88
C SER A 250 -16.72 -12.18 -17.70
N SER A 251 -17.20 -12.22 -16.46
CA SER A 251 -18.61 -12.07 -16.09
C SER A 251 -18.74 -11.47 -14.69
N ALA A 252 -19.91 -10.91 -14.40
CA ALA A 252 -20.25 -10.51 -13.04
C ALA A 252 -20.44 -11.74 -12.14
N SER A 253 -20.09 -11.58 -10.88
CA SER A 253 -20.36 -12.56 -9.85
C SER A 253 -20.89 -11.90 -8.57
N THR A 254 -21.81 -12.57 -7.89
CA THR A 254 -22.31 -12.10 -6.59
C THR A 254 -22.30 -13.24 -5.59
N LEU A 255 -21.49 -13.07 -4.55
CA LEU A 255 -21.40 -14.02 -3.43
C LEU A 255 -22.09 -13.40 -2.22
N ARG A 256 -23.08 -14.13 -1.67
CA ARG A 256 -23.77 -13.74 -0.44
C ARG A 256 -23.42 -14.71 0.67
N ILE A 257 -22.93 -14.18 1.78
CA ILE A 257 -22.53 -14.97 2.95
C ILE A 257 -23.40 -14.57 4.13
N ALA A 258 -24.10 -15.54 4.71
CA ALA A 258 -24.87 -15.35 5.92
C ALA A 258 -23.91 -15.07 7.10
N HIS A 259 -24.26 -14.10 7.93
CA HIS A 259 -23.49 -13.78 9.14
C HIS A 259 -24.41 -13.15 10.20
N PRO A 260 -24.23 -13.44 11.51
CA PRO A 260 -25.11 -12.96 12.58
C PRO A 260 -24.99 -11.45 12.86
N ALA A 261 -23.95 -10.77 12.38
CA ALA A 261 -23.75 -9.32 12.59
C ALA A 261 -25.00 -8.53 12.19
N THR A 262 -25.23 -7.40 12.85
CA THR A 262 -26.37 -6.49 12.59
C THR A 262 -26.22 -5.67 11.31
N GLN A 263 -24.98 -5.55 10.81
CA GLN A 263 -24.64 -4.83 9.59
C GLN A 263 -24.21 -5.81 8.48
N SER A 264 -24.49 -5.44 7.24
CA SER A 264 -23.93 -6.08 6.06
C SER A 264 -22.71 -5.34 5.57
N HIS A 265 -21.63 -6.08 5.24
CA HIS A 265 -20.44 -5.59 4.58
C HIS A 265 -20.53 -5.91 3.10
N ILE A 266 -20.45 -4.88 2.26
CA ILE A 266 -20.58 -4.99 0.81
C ILE A 266 -19.30 -4.52 0.17
N LEU A 267 -18.67 -5.38 -0.63
CA LEU A 267 -17.52 -5.07 -1.47
C LEU A 267 -17.88 -5.39 -2.92
N LEU A 268 -17.55 -4.48 -3.83
CA LEU A 268 -17.69 -4.73 -5.26
C LEU A 268 -16.53 -4.11 -6.02
N GLY A 269 -16.10 -4.76 -7.10
CA GLY A 269 -14.98 -4.28 -7.90
C GLY A 269 -14.46 -5.31 -8.91
N ALA A 270 -13.30 -5.00 -9.48
CA ALA A 270 -12.63 -5.78 -10.50
C ALA A 270 -11.12 -5.49 -10.48
N PRO A 271 -10.28 -6.24 -11.24
CA PRO A 271 -8.92 -5.80 -11.50
C PRO A 271 -8.92 -4.41 -12.13
N GLY A 272 -8.16 -3.49 -11.57
CA GLY A 272 -8.19 -2.07 -11.91
C GLY A 272 -6.97 -1.63 -12.70
N VAL A 273 -5.91 -1.19 -12.02
CA VAL A 273 -4.78 -0.48 -12.63
C VAL A 273 -3.44 -0.91 -12.04
N SER A 274 -2.40 -0.99 -12.86
CA SER A 274 -1.02 -1.14 -12.41
C SER A 274 -0.39 0.23 -12.11
N ARG A 275 0.74 0.21 -11.41
CA ARG A 275 1.46 1.44 -11.04
C ARG A 275 1.98 2.22 -12.25
N ALA A 276 2.36 1.51 -13.31
CA ALA A 276 2.89 2.11 -14.54
C ALA A 276 1.81 2.45 -15.58
N ASP A 277 0.53 2.29 -15.26
CA ASP A 277 -0.56 2.50 -16.21
C ASP A 277 -0.66 3.98 -16.62
N ALA A 278 -0.79 4.24 -17.91
CA ALA A 278 -0.92 5.60 -18.44
C ALA A 278 -2.17 6.34 -17.93
N ASP A 279 -3.23 5.60 -17.59
CA ASP A 279 -4.49 6.16 -17.06
C ASP A 279 -4.43 6.48 -15.57
N TYR A 280 -3.31 6.18 -14.87
CA TYR A 280 -3.21 6.28 -13.42
C TYR A 280 -3.69 7.63 -12.86
N PHE A 281 -3.22 8.76 -13.41
CA PHE A 281 -3.58 10.08 -12.89
C PHE A 281 -5.05 10.45 -13.17
N SER A 282 -5.56 10.07 -14.32
CA SER A 282 -6.97 10.28 -14.68
C SER A 282 -7.90 9.46 -13.79
N LEU A 283 -7.54 8.20 -13.52
CA LEU A 283 -8.25 7.33 -12.58
C LEU A 283 -8.14 7.83 -11.14
N TYR A 284 -6.99 8.34 -10.75
CA TYR A 284 -6.77 8.90 -9.42
C TYR A 284 -7.69 10.10 -9.15
N VAL A 285 -7.76 11.06 -10.09
CA VAL A 285 -8.66 12.22 -9.98
C VAL A 285 -10.12 11.78 -10.05
N GLY A 286 -10.47 10.90 -10.98
CA GLY A 286 -11.84 10.39 -11.13
C GLY A 286 -12.29 9.60 -9.90
N ASN A 287 -11.41 8.81 -9.30
CA ASN A 287 -11.72 8.10 -8.05
C ASN A 287 -11.94 9.06 -6.87
N TYR A 288 -11.18 10.16 -6.80
CA TYR A 288 -11.42 11.21 -5.82
C TYR A 288 -12.87 11.73 -5.88
N ILE A 289 -13.38 11.94 -7.10
CA ILE A 289 -14.77 12.38 -7.33
C ILE A 289 -15.77 11.27 -7.01
N LEU A 290 -15.45 10.01 -7.38
CA LEU A 290 -16.36 8.87 -7.18
C LEU A 290 -16.57 8.54 -5.71
N GLY A 291 -15.48 8.22 -4.98
CA GLY A 291 -15.58 7.72 -3.60
C GLY A 291 -14.33 8.00 -2.74
N GLY A 292 -13.22 8.47 -3.34
CA GLY A 292 -11.96 8.71 -2.63
C GLY A 292 -11.87 10.07 -1.93
N GLY A 293 -12.73 11.03 -2.28
CA GLY A 293 -12.73 12.39 -1.74
C GLY A 293 -13.51 12.56 -0.43
N GLY A 294 -13.88 11.49 0.26
CA GLY A 294 -14.65 11.54 1.49
C GLY A 294 -16.03 12.20 1.27
N PHE A 295 -16.44 13.12 2.13
CA PHE A 295 -17.77 13.74 2.10
C PHE A 295 -18.15 14.46 0.80
N VAL A 296 -17.18 14.89 0.01
CA VAL A 296 -17.45 15.58 -1.26
C VAL A 296 -17.62 14.61 -2.44
N SER A 297 -17.37 13.32 -2.24
CA SER A 297 -17.50 12.30 -3.28
C SER A 297 -18.95 11.94 -3.59
N ARG A 298 -19.21 11.50 -4.83
CA ARG A 298 -20.56 11.10 -5.28
C ARG A 298 -21.16 9.98 -4.44
N LEU A 299 -20.37 8.94 -4.11
CA LEU A 299 -20.84 7.82 -3.29
C LEU A 299 -21.28 8.29 -1.92
N MET A 300 -20.48 9.14 -1.23
CA MET A 300 -20.87 9.67 0.09
C MET A 300 -22.13 10.51 0.00
N GLN A 301 -22.24 11.39 -1.00
CA GLN A 301 -23.41 12.23 -1.18
C GLN A 301 -24.67 11.42 -1.48
N GLU A 302 -24.59 10.44 -2.38
CA GLU A 302 -25.77 9.67 -2.79
C GLU A 302 -26.21 8.66 -1.73
N VAL A 303 -25.27 7.94 -1.11
CA VAL A 303 -25.56 6.80 -0.23
C VAL A 303 -25.75 7.25 1.22
N ARG A 304 -24.90 8.17 1.69
CA ARG A 304 -24.93 8.64 3.07
C ARG A 304 -25.79 9.89 3.24
N GLU A 305 -25.41 11.00 2.58
CA GLU A 305 -26.02 12.31 2.88
C GLU A 305 -27.49 12.38 2.45
N LYS A 306 -27.81 11.88 1.27
CA LYS A 306 -29.19 11.95 0.74
C LYS A 306 -30.09 10.84 1.26
N ARG A 307 -29.58 9.66 1.59
CA ARG A 307 -30.43 8.49 1.90
C ARG A 307 -30.13 7.81 3.23
N GLY A 308 -29.03 8.15 3.91
CA GLY A 308 -28.69 7.60 5.22
C GLY A 308 -28.48 6.07 5.22
N LEU A 309 -28.16 5.48 4.06
CA LEU A 309 -28.02 4.03 3.92
C LEU A 309 -26.71 3.48 4.49
N ALA A 310 -25.65 4.30 4.59
CA ALA A 310 -24.37 3.88 5.11
C ALA A 310 -23.72 4.99 5.92
N TYR A 311 -22.97 4.63 6.96
CA TYR A 311 -22.12 5.59 7.69
C TYR A 311 -20.87 5.96 6.87
N SER A 312 -20.31 4.99 6.16
CA SER A 312 -19.15 5.18 5.28
C SER A 312 -19.35 4.39 3.99
N VAL A 313 -19.04 5.03 2.89
CA VAL A 313 -18.91 4.42 1.57
C VAL A 313 -17.73 5.04 0.85
N TYR A 314 -16.91 4.22 0.21
CA TYR A 314 -15.65 4.65 -0.38
C TYR A 314 -15.33 3.87 -1.67
N SER A 315 -14.45 4.44 -2.48
CA SER A 315 -13.80 3.70 -3.57
C SER A 315 -12.31 4.00 -3.61
N TYR A 316 -11.53 3.04 -4.08
CA TYR A 316 -10.10 3.21 -4.31
C TYR A 316 -9.58 2.25 -5.39
N PHE A 317 -8.45 2.61 -5.98
CA PHE A 317 -7.60 1.74 -6.75
C PHE A 317 -6.39 1.37 -5.91
N ILE A 318 -5.96 0.11 -6.01
CA ILE A 318 -4.72 -0.39 -5.39
C ILE A 318 -3.73 -0.66 -6.54
N PRO A 319 -2.96 0.35 -7.00
CA PRO A 319 -2.03 0.13 -8.09
C PRO A 319 -0.82 -0.66 -7.60
N MET A 320 -0.55 -1.80 -8.23
CA MET A 320 0.56 -2.70 -7.95
C MET A 320 1.40 -2.91 -9.22
N GLN A 321 2.35 -3.84 -9.23
CA GLN A 321 3.13 -4.19 -10.43
C GLN A 321 2.22 -4.71 -11.55
N GLN A 322 1.32 -5.60 -11.22
CA GLN A 322 0.19 -6.00 -12.06
C GLN A 322 -1.06 -5.19 -11.67
N PRO A 323 -2.14 -5.18 -12.49
CA PRO A 323 -3.38 -4.50 -12.11
C PRO A 323 -3.92 -5.00 -10.78
N GLY A 324 -3.81 -4.17 -9.74
CA GLY A 324 -4.44 -4.42 -8.47
C GLY A 324 -5.94 -4.08 -8.50
N ALA A 325 -6.66 -4.23 -7.38
CA ALA A 325 -8.09 -4.06 -7.38
C ALA A 325 -8.54 -2.60 -7.53
N PHE A 326 -9.60 -2.39 -8.30
CA PHE A 326 -10.57 -1.32 -8.06
C PHE A 326 -11.63 -1.86 -7.10
N GLN A 327 -11.90 -1.16 -6.03
CA GLN A 327 -12.84 -1.58 -5.01
C GLN A 327 -13.75 -0.45 -4.59
N ILE A 328 -15.04 -0.75 -4.44
CA ILE A 328 -16.00 0.06 -3.67
C ILE A 328 -16.37 -0.76 -2.44
N GLY A 329 -16.42 -0.11 -1.27
CA GLY A 329 -16.81 -0.75 -0.02
C GLY A 329 -17.78 0.11 0.78
N LEU A 330 -18.71 -0.55 1.47
CA LEU A 330 -19.64 0.09 2.40
C LEU A 330 -20.14 -0.87 3.47
N GLN A 331 -20.62 -0.29 4.56
CA GLN A 331 -21.35 -0.99 5.61
C GLN A 331 -22.74 -0.39 5.76
N THR A 332 -23.74 -1.23 5.85
CA THR A 332 -25.16 -0.84 5.95
C THR A 332 -25.94 -1.80 6.84
N ARG A 333 -27.14 -1.40 7.27
CA ARG A 333 -28.05 -2.33 7.97
C ARG A 333 -28.45 -3.48 7.04
N LYS A 334 -28.67 -4.68 7.61
CA LYS A 334 -29.05 -5.87 6.84
C LYS A 334 -30.29 -5.69 5.98
N ASP A 335 -31.30 -5.04 6.51
CA ASP A 335 -32.59 -4.78 5.82
C ASP A 335 -32.44 -3.79 4.66
N GLN A 336 -31.38 -2.99 4.64
CA GLN A 336 -31.08 -1.99 3.61
C GLN A 336 -29.98 -2.42 2.61
N ALA A 337 -29.39 -3.61 2.79
CA ALA A 337 -28.24 -4.05 2.00
C ALA A 337 -28.48 -4.07 0.49
N ASP A 338 -29.65 -4.56 0.06
CA ASP A 338 -30.00 -4.62 -1.38
C ASP A 338 -30.25 -3.22 -1.98
N GLU A 339 -30.86 -2.34 -1.22
CA GLU A 339 -31.08 -0.97 -1.64
C GLU A 339 -29.76 -0.20 -1.77
N ALA A 340 -28.91 -0.31 -0.75
CA ALA A 340 -27.58 0.30 -0.75
C ALA A 340 -26.69 -0.23 -1.90
N PHE A 341 -26.69 -1.54 -2.13
CA PHE A 341 -25.98 -2.14 -3.26
C PHE A 341 -26.46 -1.61 -4.60
N LYS A 342 -27.78 -1.61 -4.84
CA LYS A 342 -28.37 -1.11 -6.09
C LYS A 342 -28.00 0.36 -6.33
N LEU A 343 -28.03 1.17 -5.27
CA LEU A 343 -27.70 2.60 -5.36
C LEU A 343 -26.23 2.81 -5.68
N VAL A 344 -25.33 2.09 -5.01
CA VAL A 344 -23.88 2.15 -5.27
C VAL A 344 -23.57 1.74 -6.70
N HIS A 345 -24.14 0.61 -7.14
CA HIS A 345 -23.96 0.11 -8.51
C HIS A 345 -24.46 1.14 -9.55
N LYS A 346 -25.68 1.69 -9.32
CA LYS A 346 -26.21 2.73 -10.18
C LYS A 346 -25.34 4.00 -10.19
N THR A 347 -24.79 4.40 -9.05
CA THR A 347 -23.91 5.58 -8.96
C THR A 347 -22.64 5.35 -9.76
N LEU A 348 -22.05 4.15 -9.70
CA LEU A 348 -20.88 3.77 -10.51
C LEU A 348 -21.24 3.74 -12.01
N GLN A 349 -22.38 3.16 -12.37
CA GLN A 349 -22.87 3.10 -13.74
C GLN A 349 -23.07 4.53 -14.32
N ASP A 350 -23.79 5.38 -13.58
CA ASP A 350 -23.96 6.79 -13.96
C ASP A 350 -22.63 7.54 -14.07
N PHE A 351 -21.63 7.21 -13.21
CA PHE A 351 -20.31 7.80 -13.27
C PHE A 351 -19.57 7.42 -14.56
N VAL A 352 -19.59 6.14 -14.94
CA VAL A 352 -18.92 5.66 -16.15
C VAL A 352 -19.62 6.13 -17.42
N GLU A 353 -20.96 6.13 -17.44
CA GLU A 353 -21.76 6.50 -18.63
C GLU A 353 -21.77 8.01 -18.86
N LYS A 354 -22.13 8.78 -17.82
CA LYS A 354 -22.36 10.24 -17.90
C LYS A 354 -21.08 11.04 -17.67
N GLY A 355 -20.08 10.43 -17.02
CA GLY A 355 -18.81 11.07 -16.71
C GLY A 355 -18.88 12.08 -15.56
N VAL A 356 -17.84 12.90 -15.46
CA VAL A 356 -17.69 13.95 -14.46
C VAL A 356 -17.94 15.33 -15.07
N SER A 357 -18.37 16.30 -14.24
CA SER A 357 -18.52 17.68 -14.64
C SER A 357 -17.24 18.49 -14.43
N GLU A 358 -17.08 19.61 -15.14
CA GLU A 358 -15.96 20.55 -14.94
C GLU A 358 -15.91 21.08 -13.49
N LYS A 359 -17.07 21.28 -12.86
CA LYS A 359 -17.14 21.71 -11.46
C LYS A 359 -16.55 20.69 -10.51
N GLU A 360 -16.88 19.41 -10.67
CA GLU A 360 -16.34 18.32 -9.85
C GLU A 360 -14.83 18.15 -10.10
N LEU A 361 -14.42 18.17 -11.37
CA LEU A 361 -13.02 18.07 -11.75
C LEU A 361 -12.20 19.20 -11.11
N THR A 362 -12.64 20.45 -11.23
CA THR A 362 -11.94 21.61 -10.67
C THR A 362 -11.83 21.50 -9.16
N ALA A 363 -12.91 21.14 -8.47
CA ALA A 363 -12.90 20.97 -7.01
C ALA A 363 -11.97 19.82 -6.58
N ALA A 364 -12.01 18.68 -7.27
CA ALA A 364 -11.14 17.54 -6.98
C ALA A 364 -9.66 17.90 -7.17
N LYS A 365 -9.31 18.54 -8.28
CA LYS A 365 -7.92 18.97 -8.55
C LYS A 365 -7.43 19.95 -7.49
N GLN A 366 -8.23 20.96 -7.12
CA GLN A 366 -7.87 21.89 -6.05
C GLN A 366 -7.61 21.20 -4.72
N ASN A 367 -8.50 20.28 -4.31
CA ASN A 367 -8.31 19.53 -3.07
C ASN A 367 -7.06 18.64 -3.09
N ILE A 368 -6.81 17.93 -4.19
CA ILE A 368 -5.64 17.07 -4.34
C ILE A 368 -4.35 17.89 -4.31
N LEU A 369 -4.30 18.99 -5.06
CA LEU A 369 -3.11 19.85 -5.16
C LEU A 369 -2.83 20.58 -3.86
N ASN A 370 -3.86 21.16 -3.22
CA ASN A 370 -3.70 21.84 -1.93
C ASN A 370 -3.32 20.89 -0.80
N GLY A 371 -3.73 19.61 -0.87
CA GLY A 371 -3.37 18.59 0.09
C GLY A 371 -2.01 17.94 -0.17
N PHE A 372 -1.38 18.19 -1.33
CA PHE A 372 -0.12 17.53 -1.69
C PHE A 372 1.04 17.84 -0.73
N PRO A 373 1.27 19.08 -0.25
CA PRO A 373 2.32 19.36 0.71
C PRO A 373 2.23 18.49 1.98
N LEU A 374 1.02 18.17 2.43
CA LEU A 374 0.80 17.29 3.60
C LEU A 374 1.17 15.82 3.32
N ARG A 375 1.46 15.44 2.09
CA ARG A 375 1.91 14.10 1.71
C ARG A 375 3.43 13.94 1.75
N ILE A 376 4.16 15.04 1.80
CA ILE A 376 5.63 15.12 1.81
C ILE A 376 6.15 16.01 2.95
N ASP A 377 5.38 16.16 4.02
CA ASP A 377 5.66 17.06 5.14
C ASP A 377 6.60 16.46 6.20
N SER A 378 7.07 15.25 6.01
CA SER A 378 7.98 14.58 6.96
C SER A 378 8.93 13.62 6.26
N ASN A 379 10.10 13.40 6.87
CA ASN A 379 11.10 12.45 6.37
C ASN A 379 10.50 11.06 6.12
N LYS A 380 9.65 10.57 7.03
CA LYS A 380 8.98 9.26 6.87
C LYS A 380 8.16 9.19 5.59
N LYS A 381 7.33 10.21 5.31
CA LYS A 381 6.49 10.23 4.11
C LYS A 381 7.33 10.32 2.83
N ILE A 382 8.40 11.11 2.86
CA ILE A 382 9.34 11.18 1.73
C ILE A 382 10.04 9.83 1.54
N LEU A 383 10.52 9.19 2.61
CA LEU A 383 11.11 7.85 2.55
C LEU A 383 10.17 6.82 1.90
N GLU A 384 8.89 6.84 2.25
CA GLU A 384 7.87 5.96 1.66
C GLU A 384 7.75 6.19 0.15
N TYR A 385 7.79 7.46 -0.31
CA TYR A 385 7.83 7.76 -1.75
C TYR A 385 9.12 7.29 -2.42
N LEU A 386 10.28 7.47 -1.78
CA LEU A 386 11.56 6.99 -2.33
C LEU A 386 11.54 5.48 -2.53
N ALA A 387 11.03 4.73 -1.55
CA ALA A 387 10.87 3.28 -1.66
C ALA A 387 9.92 2.88 -2.80
N VAL A 388 8.81 3.61 -2.99
CA VAL A 388 7.86 3.38 -4.10
C VAL A 388 8.48 3.73 -5.45
N ILE A 389 9.15 4.89 -5.55
CA ILE A 389 9.83 5.34 -6.77
C ILE A 389 10.87 4.32 -7.20
N GLY A 390 11.69 3.85 -6.24
CA GLY A 390 12.73 2.86 -6.51
C GLY A 390 12.15 1.51 -6.92
N PHE A 391 11.20 0.99 -6.17
CA PHE A 391 10.64 -0.35 -6.39
C PHE A 391 9.89 -0.47 -7.72
N TYR A 392 9.09 0.54 -8.09
CA TYR A 392 8.34 0.54 -9.34
C TYR A 392 9.06 1.24 -10.50
N HIS A 393 10.35 1.58 -10.32
CA HIS A 393 11.16 2.27 -11.34
C HIS A 393 10.50 3.53 -11.90
N LEU A 394 9.87 4.32 -11.02
CA LEU A 394 9.22 5.57 -11.40
C LEU A 394 10.29 6.66 -11.66
N PRO A 395 9.99 7.68 -12.47
CA PRO A 395 10.91 8.79 -12.69
C PRO A 395 11.30 9.48 -11.38
N LEU A 396 12.57 9.93 -11.27
CA LEU A 396 13.02 10.70 -10.09
C LEU A 396 12.23 12.00 -9.91
N THR A 397 11.68 12.53 -10.98
CA THR A 397 10.77 13.69 -11.00
C THR A 397 9.34 13.37 -10.56
N TYR A 398 9.06 12.15 -10.08
CA TYR A 398 7.70 11.69 -9.78
C TYR A 398 6.94 12.64 -8.85
N LEU A 399 7.60 13.17 -7.81
CA LEU A 399 6.98 14.10 -6.87
C LEU A 399 6.71 15.47 -7.52
N ASP A 400 7.63 15.98 -8.34
CA ASP A 400 7.46 17.23 -9.11
C ASP A 400 6.38 17.06 -10.17
N ASP A 401 6.42 15.94 -10.89
CA ASP A 401 5.48 15.62 -11.96
C ASP A 401 4.07 15.39 -11.44
N PHE A 402 3.89 14.93 -10.20
CA PHE A 402 2.58 14.61 -9.65
C PHE A 402 1.61 15.79 -9.76
N GLN A 403 2.03 16.96 -9.28
CA GLN A 403 1.20 18.17 -9.32
C GLN A 403 0.89 18.59 -10.77
N THR A 404 1.91 18.55 -11.63
CA THR A 404 1.77 18.89 -13.05
C THR A 404 0.82 17.93 -13.78
N LYS A 405 0.94 16.63 -13.55
CA LYS A 405 0.07 15.60 -14.14
C LYS A 405 -1.37 15.75 -13.67
N ILE A 406 -1.59 15.94 -12.35
CA ILE A 406 -2.93 16.20 -11.81
C ILE A 406 -3.54 17.46 -12.43
N SER A 407 -2.78 18.57 -12.52
CA SER A 407 -3.29 19.83 -13.07
C SER A 407 -3.72 19.72 -14.53
N LYS A 408 -3.08 18.85 -15.32
CA LYS A 408 -3.37 18.64 -16.75
C LYS A 408 -4.55 17.69 -17.01
N VAL A 409 -5.02 16.91 -16.04
CA VAL A 409 -6.15 16.00 -16.23
C VAL A 409 -7.39 16.79 -16.66
N THR A 410 -8.05 16.33 -17.72
CA THR A 410 -9.31 16.91 -18.26
C THR A 410 -10.51 16.01 -17.96
N VAL A 411 -11.73 16.53 -18.12
CA VAL A 411 -12.98 15.74 -18.06
C VAL A 411 -12.92 14.59 -19.07
N ALA A 412 -12.44 14.86 -20.28
CA ALA A 412 -12.32 13.85 -21.32
C ALA A 412 -11.38 12.70 -20.91
N ASP A 413 -10.25 13.02 -20.25
CA ASP A 413 -9.29 12.01 -19.76
C ASP A 413 -9.91 11.11 -18.70
N VAL A 414 -10.58 11.70 -17.69
CA VAL A 414 -11.25 10.94 -16.63
C VAL A 414 -12.32 10.02 -17.22
N ASN A 415 -13.20 10.56 -18.07
CA ASN A 415 -14.30 9.79 -18.65
C ASN A 415 -13.78 8.65 -19.55
N ALA A 416 -12.75 8.91 -20.37
CA ALA A 416 -12.14 7.90 -21.22
C ALA A 416 -11.43 6.81 -20.40
N ALA A 417 -10.69 7.19 -19.35
CA ALA A 417 -9.99 6.23 -18.49
C ALA A 417 -10.96 5.29 -17.77
N PHE A 418 -12.04 5.83 -17.15
CA PHE A 418 -13.04 5.00 -16.49
C PHE A 418 -13.75 4.06 -17.47
N LYS A 419 -14.15 4.53 -18.64
CA LYS A 419 -14.76 3.67 -19.68
C LYS A 419 -13.84 2.53 -20.15
N ARG A 420 -12.52 2.75 -20.19
CA ARG A 420 -11.55 1.70 -20.59
C ARG A 420 -11.31 0.68 -19.50
N LYS A 421 -11.30 1.13 -18.23
CA LYS A 421 -10.83 0.31 -17.11
C LYS A 421 -11.95 -0.31 -16.29
N ILE A 422 -13.11 0.33 -16.20
CA ILE A 422 -14.21 -0.11 -15.34
C ILE A 422 -15.42 -0.45 -16.20
N ASN A 423 -15.82 -1.71 -16.14
CA ASN A 423 -17.11 -2.16 -16.69
C ASN A 423 -18.07 -2.43 -15.51
N PRO A 424 -19.07 -1.58 -15.26
CA PRO A 424 -20.01 -1.77 -14.15
C PRO A 424 -20.81 -3.08 -14.23
N ASP A 425 -20.97 -3.65 -15.43
CA ASP A 425 -21.73 -4.88 -15.65
C ASP A 425 -20.89 -6.14 -15.42
N VAL A 426 -19.56 -5.99 -15.17
CA VAL A 426 -18.65 -7.12 -14.97
C VAL A 426 -17.83 -6.88 -13.70
N LEU A 427 -18.49 -7.00 -12.54
CA LEU A 427 -17.88 -6.82 -11.23
C LEU A 427 -18.02 -8.07 -10.38
N ALA A 428 -17.03 -8.36 -9.54
CA ALA A 428 -17.16 -9.27 -8.42
C ALA A 428 -17.82 -8.50 -7.26
N THR A 429 -18.88 -9.07 -6.70
CA THR A 429 -19.62 -8.51 -5.56
C THR A 429 -19.65 -9.53 -4.42
N VAL A 430 -19.33 -9.07 -3.21
CA VAL A 430 -19.44 -9.87 -1.98
C VAL A 430 -20.28 -9.12 -0.98
N ILE A 431 -21.28 -9.81 -0.41
CA ILE A 431 -22.18 -9.28 0.62
C ILE A 431 -22.16 -10.23 1.81
N VAL A 432 -21.50 -9.83 2.89
CA VAL A 432 -21.49 -10.59 4.15
C VAL A 432 -22.51 -9.97 5.11
N GLY A 433 -23.26 -10.80 5.80
CA GLY A 433 -24.39 -10.38 6.65
C GLY A 433 -25.74 -10.42 5.92
N SER A 434 -25.83 -11.11 4.77
CA SER A 434 -27.11 -11.41 4.12
C SER A 434 -27.99 -12.28 5.02
N PRO A 435 -29.34 -12.15 4.95
CA PRO A 435 -30.23 -13.14 5.55
C PRO A 435 -29.95 -14.55 5.00
N GLU A 436 -30.09 -15.57 5.83
CA GLU A 436 -29.80 -16.97 5.45
C GLU A 436 -30.56 -17.45 4.20
N GLU A 437 -31.82 -17.06 4.07
CA GLU A 437 -32.65 -17.38 2.92
C GLU A 437 -32.09 -16.88 1.58
N LYS A 438 -31.48 -15.68 1.56
CA LYS A 438 -30.84 -15.11 0.36
C LYS A 438 -29.45 -15.71 0.08
N ALA A 439 -28.75 -16.17 1.10
CA ALA A 439 -27.47 -16.84 0.95
C ALA A 439 -27.63 -18.25 0.35
N GLN A 440 -28.71 -18.96 0.68
CA GLN A 440 -29.03 -20.28 0.12
C GLN A 440 -29.43 -20.20 -1.36
N LEU A 441 -30.23 -19.20 -1.75
CA LEU A 441 -30.63 -19.01 -3.15
C LEU A 441 -29.43 -18.72 -4.08
N ALA A 442 -28.38 -18.04 -3.59
CA ALA A 442 -27.17 -17.79 -4.36
C ALA A 442 -26.31 -19.05 -4.58
N LYS A 443 -26.31 -20.00 -3.63
CA LYS A 443 -25.62 -21.30 -3.77
C LYS A 443 -26.31 -22.20 -4.81
N THR A 444 -27.63 -22.28 -4.79
CA THR A 444 -28.39 -23.10 -5.75
C THR A 444 -28.35 -22.58 -7.19
N ALA A 445 -28.17 -21.28 -7.40
CA ALA A 445 -27.97 -20.67 -8.72
C ALA A 445 -26.54 -20.87 -9.28
N GLY A 446 -25.56 -21.11 -8.42
CA GLY A 446 -24.14 -21.37 -8.79
C GLY A 446 -23.88 -22.81 -9.17
N ASP A 447 -24.64 -23.78 -8.62
CA ASP A 447 -24.50 -25.22 -8.86
C ASP A 447 -25.27 -25.72 -10.11
N SER A 448 -25.99 -24.84 -10.79
CA SER A 448 -26.80 -25.13 -11.98
C SER A 448 -26.21 -24.62 -13.30
N LYS A 449 -24.85 -24.40 -13.36
CA LYS A 449 -24.16 -24.05 -14.60
C LYS A 449 -22.98 -25.00 -14.86
#